data_e95591ac4af76ff9421924d292fb3fba
#
_entry.id   e95591ac4af76ff9421924d292fb3fba
#
_cell.length_a   1.000
_cell.length_b   1.000
_cell.length_c   1.000
_cell.angle_alpha   90.00
_cell.angle_beta   90.00
_cell.angle_gamma   90.00
#
_symmetry.space_group_name_H-M   'P 1'
#
loop_
_entity.id
_entity.type
_entity.pdbx_description
1 polymer ?
#
loop_
_entity_poly.entity_id
_entity_poly.type
_entity_poly.pdbx_seq_one_letter_code
_entity_poly.pdbx_strand_id
1 'polypeptide(L)'
;MLNRMTAQMNTNDQILFTRVPPSASSFIAYLNGGRIDNEGVELMINASPVSGRDFKWDMDFNFTKNTSTVVDLPGLLNRVEQSDASVDGFVAQGAGFLGRSLFGINADVWLRNADGVLLLTNAGYPQIDPSKRVVGDRNPDFTIGFTNSFNYKNLSLSFLWDIRIGGDIYNATENALVRSGLSTKTLDRGQSVIFDGIIASTGLPSTISVPLNQNYYQNIYRGNAQAFVEDGTWYRLRYVTLTYRVPQRPLERYGIKGLELTATGRNLLLFTNYSGVDPEVSSGGSGVAGTGSMGMDNLGVPGTRGFDFGLRLHL
;
A
#
# COMPACT_ATOMS: atom_id res chain seq x y z
N MET A 1 9.28 10.11 -28.27
CA MET A 1 9.64 8.68 -28.41
C MET A 1 8.57 7.85 -27.68
N LEU A 2 8.06 6.81 -28.29
CA LEU A 2 7.09 5.90 -27.68
C LEU A 2 7.78 4.55 -27.52
N ASN A 3 7.82 4.05 -26.30
CA ASN A 3 8.34 2.73 -25.98
C ASN A 3 7.25 1.91 -25.27
N ARG A 4 6.95 0.73 -25.79
CA ARG A 4 6.04 -0.23 -25.14
C ARG A 4 6.81 -1.52 -24.90
N MET A 5 6.76 -2.02 -23.69
CA MET A 5 7.29 -3.33 -23.32
C MET A 5 6.18 -4.17 -22.72
N THR A 6 6.10 -5.42 -23.13
CA THR A 6 5.33 -6.46 -22.44
C THR A 6 6.33 -7.47 -21.93
N ALA A 7 6.21 -7.82 -20.65
CA ALA A 7 7.08 -8.80 -20.02
C ALA A 7 6.24 -9.96 -19.46
N GLN A 8 6.72 -11.15 -19.69
CA GLN A 8 6.22 -12.35 -19.01
C GLN A 8 7.42 -13.10 -18.45
N MET A 9 7.40 -13.39 -17.16
CA MET A 9 8.46 -14.09 -16.47
C MET A 9 7.87 -15.20 -15.61
N ASN A 10 8.22 -16.43 -15.92
CA ASN A 10 7.84 -17.59 -15.16
C ASN A 10 9.03 -18.01 -14.30
N THR A 11 8.89 -17.94 -12.99
CA THR A 11 9.93 -18.37 -12.05
C THR A 11 9.53 -19.69 -11.45
N ASN A 12 10.32 -20.72 -11.71
CA ASN A 12 10.15 -22.07 -11.17
C ASN A 12 11.15 -22.33 -10.05
N ASP A 13 10.89 -23.34 -9.23
CA ASP A 13 11.79 -23.82 -8.17
C ASP A 13 12.25 -22.70 -7.23
N GLN A 14 11.32 -21.82 -6.86
CA GLN A 14 11.61 -20.75 -5.92
C GLN A 14 11.93 -21.29 -4.52
N ILE A 15 12.82 -20.61 -3.81
CA ILE A 15 13.01 -20.84 -2.38
C ILE A 15 11.88 -20.12 -1.65
N LEU A 16 10.95 -20.90 -1.13
CA LEU A 16 9.82 -20.42 -0.35
C LEU A 16 10.04 -20.72 1.11
N PHE A 17 9.47 -19.92 1.99
CA PHE A 17 9.40 -20.25 3.41
C PHE A 17 7.95 -20.44 3.84
N THR A 18 7.75 -21.30 4.81
CA THR A 18 6.46 -21.51 5.46
C THR A 18 6.66 -21.67 6.97
N ARG A 19 5.64 -21.29 7.72
CA ARG A 19 5.63 -21.57 9.16
C ARG A 19 5.27 -23.03 9.39
N VAL A 20 6.00 -23.63 10.30
CA VAL A 20 5.73 -25.01 10.74
C VAL A 20 5.23 -25.01 12.17
N PRO A 21 4.47 -26.04 12.58
CA PRO A 21 4.03 -26.16 13.96
C PRO A 21 5.20 -26.12 14.95
N PRO A 22 5.05 -25.52 16.13
CA PRO A 22 6.13 -25.47 17.16
C PRO A 22 6.68 -26.84 17.56
N SER A 23 5.92 -27.91 17.37
CA SER A 23 6.37 -29.31 17.57
C SER A 23 7.46 -29.77 16.60
N ALA A 24 7.74 -29.03 15.54
CA ALA A 24 8.75 -29.38 14.53
C ALA A 24 10.16 -28.89 14.87
N SER A 25 10.41 -28.41 16.07
CA SER A 25 11.71 -27.86 16.53
C SER A 25 12.22 -26.65 15.75
N SER A 26 11.42 -26.11 14.83
CA SER A 26 11.69 -24.90 14.05
C SER A 26 10.40 -24.15 13.84
N PHE A 27 10.47 -22.83 13.72
CA PHE A 27 9.28 -22.00 13.41
C PHE A 27 9.11 -21.75 11.91
N ILE A 28 10.17 -21.95 11.14
CA ILE A 28 10.23 -21.68 9.69
C ILE A 28 10.89 -22.86 9.00
N ALA A 29 10.28 -23.32 7.92
CA ALA A 29 10.89 -24.26 6.97
C ALA A 29 11.10 -23.56 5.63
N TYR A 30 12.27 -23.78 5.04
CA TYR A 30 12.56 -23.37 3.67
C TYR A 30 12.29 -24.54 2.74
N LEU A 31 11.56 -24.28 1.69
CA LEU A 31 11.17 -25.27 0.68
C LEU A 31 11.65 -24.79 -0.68
N ASN A 32 12.19 -25.70 -1.46
CA ASN A 32 12.50 -25.44 -2.86
C ASN A 32 11.37 -25.98 -3.72
N GLY A 33 10.78 -25.12 -4.53
CA GLY A 33 9.67 -25.49 -5.41
C GLY A 33 8.66 -24.36 -5.53
N GLY A 34 7.63 -24.62 -6.32
CA GLY A 34 6.60 -23.66 -6.64
C GLY A 34 6.90 -22.86 -7.91
N ARG A 35 5.83 -22.32 -8.48
CA ARG A 35 5.89 -21.49 -9.67
C ARG A 35 5.12 -20.20 -9.45
N ILE A 36 5.78 -19.08 -9.78
CA ILE A 36 5.17 -17.76 -9.81
C ILE A 36 5.29 -17.19 -11.21
N ASP A 37 4.16 -16.81 -11.78
CA ASP A 37 4.09 -16.16 -13.08
C ASP A 37 3.88 -14.65 -12.86
N ASN A 38 4.74 -13.87 -13.51
CA ASN A 38 4.65 -12.41 -13.54
C ASN A 38 4.35 -11.96 -14.97
N GLU A 39 3.33 -11.13 -15.11
CA GLU A 39 2.94 -10.54 -16.39
C GLU A 39 2.82 -9.03 -16.22
N GLY A 40 3.42 -8.28 -17.15
CA GLY A 40 3.42 -6.83 -17.05
C GLY A 40 3.37 -6.11 -18.39
N VAL A 41 2.89 -4.89 -18.32
CA VAL A 41 2.92 -3.94 -19.44
C VAL A 41 3.54 -2.65 -18.93
N GLU A 42 4.55 -2.16 -19.64
CA GLU A 42 5.16 -0.87 -19.43
C GLU A 42 5.01 -0.02 -20.68
N LEU A 43 4.64 1.24 -20.49
CA LEU A 43 4.53 2.22 -21.55
C LEU A 43 5.30 3.48 -21.14
N MET A 44 6.23 3.90 -21.97
CA MET A 44 6.97 5.14 -21.77
C MET A 44 6.78 6.06 -22.99
N ILE A 45 6.35 7.29 -22.75
CA ILE A 45 6.18 8.31 -23.75
C ILE A 45 7.02 9.52 -23.35
N ASN A 46 8.04 9.84 -24.19
CA ASN A 46 8.78 11.06 -24.07
C ASN A 46 8.41 11.95 -25.27
N ALA A 47 7.96 13.15 -25.02
CA ALA A 47 7.52 14.07 -26.05
C ALA A 47 7.91 15.51 -25.72
N SER A 48 8.15 16.27 -26.79
CA SER A 48 8.31 17.73 -26.73
C SER A 48 7.18 18.37 -27.54
N PRO A 49 5.95 18.50 -26.97
CA PRO A 49 4.80 18.99 -27.72
C PRO A 49 4.98 20.41 -28.27
N VAL A 50 5.78 21.21 -27.58
CA VAL A 50 6.13 22.56 -28.03
C VAL A 50 7.65 22.75 -27.95
N SER A 51 8.27 23.12 -29.07
CA SER A 51 9.71 23.42 -29.16
C SER A 51 9.89 24.72 -29.94
N GLY A 52 9.61 25.84 -29.26
CA GLY A 52 9.79 27.20 -29.80
C GLY A 52 11.13 27.82 -29.34
N ARG A 53 11.44 28.99 -29.84
CA ARG A 53 12.65 29.74 -29.51
C ARG A 53 12.69 30.16 -28.03
N ASP A 54 11.58 30.68 -27.52
CA ASP A 54 11.46 31.23 -26.16
C ASP A 54 10.75 30.32 -25.22
N PHE A 55 9.98 29.35 -25.72
CA PHE A 55 9.19 28.43 -24.93
C PHE A 55 9.35 27.00 -25.40
N LYS A 56 9.68 26.11 -24.46
CA LYS A 56 9.76 24.66 -24.69
C LYS A 56 8.95 23.93 -23.62
N TRP A 57 8.17 22.94 -24.03
CA TRP A 57 7.48 22.01 -23.16
C TRP A 57 7.94 20.60 -23.48
N ASP A 58 8.49 19.94 -22.46
CA ASP A 58 8.86 18.53 -22.51
C ASP A 58 7.97 17.77 -21.51
N MET A 59 7.54 16.57 -21.87
CA MET A 59 6.76 15.70 -21.01
C MET A 59 7.29 14.27 -21.06
N ASP A 60 7.30 13.61 -19.90
CA ASP A 60 7.59 12.20 -19.73
C ASP A 60 6.43 11.54 -19.04
N PHE A 61 5.84 10.52 -19.67
CA PHE A 61 4.76 9.72 -19.15
C PHE A 61 5.23 8.27 -19.06
N ASN A 62 5.10 7.69 -17.86
CA ASN A 62 5.39 6.29 -17.59
C ASN A 62 4.13 5.63 -17.04
N PHE A 63 3.74 4.51 -17.61
CA PHE A 63 2.67 3.66 -17.12
C PHE A 63 3.22 2.27 -16.88
N THR A 64 2.91 1.67 -15.72
CA THR A 64 3.32 0.32 -15.37
C THR A 64 2.14 -0.42 -14.77
N LYS A 65 1.86 -1.59 -15.33
CA LYS A 65 0.94 -2.59 -14.78
C LYS A 65 1.70 -3.91 -14.64
N ASN A 66 1.67 -4.52 -13.47
CA ASN A 66 2.25 -5.83 -13.22
C ASN A 66 1.29 -6.69 -12.41
N THR A 67 1.20 -7.96 -12.76
CA THR A 67 0.41 -8.96 -12.03
C THR A 67 1.31 -10.14 -11.72
N SER A 68 1.30 -10.59 -10.47
CA SER A 68 2.07 -11.74 -10.01
C SER A 68 1.12 -12.79 -9.47
N THR A 69 1.14 -13.99 -10.06
CA THR A 69 0.21 -15.08 -9.71
C THR A 69 0.99 -16.28 -9.19
N VAL A 70 0.55 -16.85 -8.08
CA VAL A 70 1.07 -18.12 -7.56
C VAL A 70 0.42 -19.26 -8.33
N VAL A 71 1.16 -19.91 -9.20
CA VAL A 71 0.62 -20.97 -10.10
C VAL A 71 0.77 -22.36 -9.50
N ASP A 72 1.86 -22.59 -8.77
CA ASP A 72 2.13 -23.87 -8.13
C ASP A 72 2.85 -23.69 -6.79
N LEU A 73 2.63 -24.61 -5.87
CA LEU A 73 3.27 -24.66 -4.56
C LEU A 73 3.67 -26.09 -4.21
N PRO A 74 4.81 -26.29 -3.52
CA PRO A 74 5.30 -27.63 -3.20
C PRO A 74 4.42 -28.33 -2.16
N GLY A 75 4.18 -29.62 -2.38
CA GLY A 75 3.48 -30.49 -1.46
C GLY A 75 2.00 -30.16 -1.28
N LEU A 76 1.55 -30.02 -0.04
CA LEU A 76 0.17 -29.68 0.34
C LEU A 76 -0.01 -28.20 0.69
N LEU A 77 0.96 -27.35 0.36
CA LEU A 77 0.85 -25.92 0.61
C LEU A 77 -0.21 -25.31 -0.31
N ASN A 78 -1.09 -24.50 0.27
CA ASN A 78 -2.07 -23.70 -0.47
C ASN A 78 -1.75 -22.20 -0.45
N ARG A 79 -0.72 -21.81 0.28
CA ARG A 79 -0.23 -20.42 0.38
C ARG A 79 1.27 -20.37 0.63
N VAL A 80 1.85 -19.26 0.27
CA VAL A 80 3.21 -18.85 0.64
C VAL A 80 3.15 -17.57 1.46
N GLU A 81 3.83 -17.55 2.58
CA GLU A 81 3.93 -16.37 3.42
C GLU A 81 4.99 -15.42 2.84
N GLN A 82 4.63 -14.16 2.64
CA GLN A 82 5.57 -13.15 2.13
C GLN A 82 6.22 -12.34 3.24
N SER A 83 5.56 -12.28 4.38
CA SER A 83 6.02 -11.56 5.54
C SER A 83 5.81 -12.42 6.77
N ASP A 84 6.88 -12.62 7.54
CA ASP A 84 6.81 -13.13 8.90
C ASP A 84 6.47 -12.01 9.89
N ALA A 85 6.50 -10.76 9.45
CA ALA A 85 5.98 -9.65 10.21
C ALA A 85 4.47 -9.84 10.38
N SER A 86 4.11 -10.46 11.47
CA SER A 86 2.75 -10.42 11.94
C SER A 86 2.47 -9.00 12.40
N VAL A 87 1.59 -8.36 11.70
CA VAL A 87 1.12 -7.05 12.11
C VAL A 87 0.04 -7.28 13.16
N ASP A 88 0.15 -6.56 14.27
CA ASP A 88 -0.85 -6.54 15.34
C ASP A 88 -1.20 -7.94 15.92
N GLY A 89 -0.17 -8.74 16.23
CA GLY A 89 -0.35 -10.04 16.88
C GLY A 89 -0.92 -11.13 15.98
N PHE A 90 -0.49 -11.18 14.71
CA PHE A 90 -0.89 -12.15 13.69
C PHE A 90 -2.32 -12.01 13.15
N VAL A 91 -3.03 -10.92 13.43
CA VAL A 91 -4.39 -10.69 12.92
C VAL A 91 -4.39 -10.57 11.39
N ALA A 92 -3.38 -9.95 10.81
CA ALA A 92 -3.18 -9.87 9.36
C ALA A 92 -1.72 -10.09 8.96
N GLN A 93 -1.52 -10.63 7.77
CA GLN A 93 -0.19 -10.86 7.18
C GLN A 93 -0.24 -10.88 5.64
N GLY A 94 0.88 -10.55 4.99
CA GLY A 94 1.02 -10.69 3.54
C GLY A 94 1.22 -12.16 3.15
N ALA A 95 0.41 -12.67 2.24
CA ALA A 95 0.55 -14.03 1.73
C ALA A 95 0.05 -14.17 0.29
N GLY A 96 0.75 -14.95 -0.51
CA GLY A 96 0.29 -15.41 -1.82
C GLY A 96 -0.46 -16.73 -1.71
N PHE A 97 -1.57 -16.86 -2.40
CA PHE A 97 -2.39 -18.07 -2.41
C PHE A 97 -2.35 -18.74 -3.79
N LEU A 98 -2.37 -20.05 -3.79
CA LEU A 98 -2.43 -20.84 -5.04
C LEU A 98 -3.59 -20.37 -5.93
N GLY A 99 -3.29 -20.07 -7.19
CA GLY A 99 -4.22 -19.54 -8.18
C GLY A 99 -4.62 -18.08 -7.99
N ARG A 100 -3.97 -17.33 -7.09
CA ARG A 100 -4.27 -15.92 -6.79
C ARG A 100 -3.00 -15.06 -6.80
N SER A 101 -3.20 -13.77 -6.58
CA SER A 101 -2.09 -12.82 -6.43
C SER A 101 -1.09 -13.25 -5.36
N LEU A 102 0.18 -13.02 -5.65
CA LEU A 102 1.27 -13.16 -4.69
C LEU A 102 1.14 -12.18 -3.52
N PHE A 103 0.49 -11.04 -3.73
CA PHE A 103 0.44 -9.91 -2.77
C PHE A 103 -0.85 -9.85 -1.95
N GLY A 104 -1.52 -10.97 -1.73
CA GLY A 104 -2.75 -11.02 -0.92
C GLY A 104 -2.55 -10.56 0.54
N ILE A 105 -3.62 -10.09 1.14
CA ILE A 105 -3.75 -9.87 2.59
C ILE A 105 -4.52 -11.03 3.19
N ASN A 106 -3.83 -11.83 4.01
CA ASN A 106 -4.41 -12.96 4.73
C ASN A 106 -4.72 -12.55 6.17
N ALA A 107 -5.99 -12.57 6.57
CA ALA A 107 -6.39 -11.96 7.83
C ALA A 107 -7.58 -12.67 8.50
N ASP A 108 -7.72 -12.41 9.81
CA ASP A 108 -8.87 -12.82 10.58
C ASP A 108 -10.11 -12.02 10.15
N VAL A 109 -11.25 -12.68 10.12
CA VAL A 109 -12.53 -12.09 9.74
C VAL A 109 -13.64 -12.60 10.68
N TRP A 110 -14.77 -11.92 10.68
CA TRP A 110 -15.95 -12.45 11.34
C TRP A 110 -16.52 -13.64 10.56
N LEU A 111 -16.86 -14.67 11.31
CA LEU A 111 -17.38 -15.94 10.78
C LEU A 111 -18.77 -15.75 10.18
N ARG A 112 -18.96 -16.26 8.97
CA ARG A 112 -20.23 -16.26 8.25
C ARG A 112 -20.58 -17.69 7.79
N ASN A 113 -21.87 -17.98 7.71
CA ASN A 113 -22.34 -19.25 7.14
C ASN A 113 -22.21 -19.24 5.59
N ALA A 114 -22.66 -20.32 4.94
CA ALA A 114 -22.62 -20.46 3.49
C ALA A 114 -23.45 -19.39 2.73
N ASP A 115 -24.48 -18.85 3.36
CA ASP A 115 -25.35 -17.81 2.81
C ASP A 115 -24.82 -16.39 3.08
N GLY A 116 -23.63 -16.28 3.69
CA GLY A 116 -23.01 -14.99 4.04
C GLY A 116 -23.54 -14.33 5.30
N VAL A 117 -24.45 -14.98 6.05
CA VAL A 117 -25.03 -14.46 7.28
C VAL A 117 -24.02 -14.55 8.43
N LEU A 118 -23.91 -13.48 9.22
CA LEU A 118 -22.99 -13.38 10.34
C LEU A 118 -23.35 -14.40 11.45
N LEU A 119 -22.36 -15.15 11.92
CA LEU A 119 -22.51 -16.09 13.02
C LEU A 119 -22.11 -15.43 14.34
N LEU A 120 -23.02 -15.54 15.31
CA LEU A 120 -22.90 -14.91 16.62
C LEU A 120 -22.70 -15.96 17.71
N THR A 121 -22.02 -15.57 18.77
CA THR A 121 -21.93 -16.34 20.02
C THR A 121 -23.28 -16.37 20.74
N ASN A 122 -23.42 -17.23 21.75
CA ASN A 122 -24.60 -17.25 22.62
C ASN A 122 -24.80 -15.92 23.40
N ALA A 123 -23.76 -15.10 23.49
CA ALA A 123 -23.82 -13.76 24.09
C ALA A 123 -24.16 -12.65 23.06
N GLY A 124 -24.41 -12.98 21.78
CA GLY A 124 -24.80 -12.04 20.73
C GLY A 124 -23.63 -11.32 20.04
N TYR A 125 -22.38 -11.64 20.35
CA TYR A 125 -21.22 -11.05 19.69
C TYR A 125 -20.81 -11.82 18.42
N PRO A 126 -20.27 -11.15 17.39
CA PRO A 126 -19.65 -11.81 16.24
C PRO A 126 -18.57 -12.82 16.65
N GLN A 127 -18.55 -13.97 15.99
CA GLN A 127 -17.48 -14.95 16.13
C GLN A 127 -16.36 -14.64 15.14
N ILE A 128 -15.11 -14.92 15.53
CA ILE A 128 -13.96 -14.88 14.62
C ILE A 128 -13.89 -16.20 13.86
N ASP A 129 -13.69 -16.15 12.53
CA ASP A 129 -13.45 -17.35 11.73
C ASP A 129 -12.13 -18.01 12.21
N PRO A 130 -12.13 -19.29 12.55
CA PRO A 130 -10.91 -19.99 12.95
C PRO A 130 -9.87 -20.07 11.82
N SER A 131 -10.30 -19.81 10.58
CA SER A 131 -9.45 -19.80 9.40
C SER A 131 -9.32 -18.41 8.85
N LYS A 132 -8.08 -17.95 8.66
CA LYS A 132 -7.83 -16.66 7.98
C LYS A 132 -8.33 -16.68 6.53
N ARG A 133 -8.76 -15.53 6.05
CA ARG A 133 -9.27 -15.33 4.69
C ARG A 133 -8.42 -14.32 3.93
N VAL A 134 -8.43 -14.44 2.60
CA VAL A 134 -7.91 -13.38 1.74
C VAL A 134 -8.92 -12.24 1.73
N VAL A 135 -8.51 -11.09 2.27
CA VAL A 135 -9.38 -9.92 2.47
C VAL A 135 -9.01 -8.72 1.59
N GLY A 136 -7.92 -8.83 0.85
CA GLY A 136 -7.46 -7.78 -0.05
C GLY A 136 -6.25 -8.21 -0.87
N ASP A 137 -5.86 -7.38 -1.82
CA ASP A 137 -4.67 -7.51 -2.65
C ASP A 137 -3.87 -6.20 -2.61
N ARG A 138 -2.62 -6.26 -2.20
CA ARG A 138 -1.72 -5.10 -2.08
C ARG A 138 -1.12 -4.66 -3.40
N ASN A 139 -1.28 -5.48 -4.45
CA ASN A 139 -0.78 -5.15 -5.78
C ASN A 139 -1.62 -4.02 -6.40
N PRO A 140 -1.02 -2.92 -6.88
CA PRO A 140 -1.78 -1.91 -7.59
C PRO A 140 -2.30 -2.44 -8.93
N ASP A 141 -3.43 -1.93 -9.37
CA ASP A 141 -3.93 -2.17 -10.72
C ASP A 141 -2.97 -1.62 -11.77
N PHE A 142 -2.42 -0.43 -11.50
CA PHE A 142 -1.36 0.21 -12.27
C PHE A 142 -0.77 1.42 -11.54
N THR A 143 0.40 1.87 -12.00
CA THR A 143 1.03 3.12 -11.56
C THR A 143 1.33 4.02 -12.75
N ILE A 144 1.28 5.35 -12.53
CA ILE A 144 1.60 6.36 -13.52
C ILE A 144 2.57 7.37 -12.93
N GLY A 145 3.68 7.62 -13.63
CA GLY A 145 4.56 8.76 -13.42
C GLY A 145 4.38 9.78 -14.56
N PHE A 146 4.06 11.02 -14.23
CA PHE A 146 3.86 12.06 -15.22
C PHE A 146 4.67 13.31 -14.88
N THR A 147 5.81 13.47 -15.57
CA THR A 147 6.69 14.63 -15.47
C THR A 147 6.38 15.63 -16.55
N ASN A 148 6.27 16.90 -16.18
CA ASN A 148 6.21 18.03 -17.09
C ASN A 148 7.35 19.00 -16.82
N SER A 149 7.96 19.51 -17.87
CA SER A 149 9.03 20.50 -17.82
C SER A 149 8.74 21.62 -18.82
N PHE A 150 8.53 22.81 -18.28
CA PHE A 150 8.28 24.03 -19.04
C PHE A 150 9.51 24.94 -18.94
N ASN A 151 10.02 25.36 -20.05
CA ASN A 151 11.15 26.30 -20.13
C ASN A 151 10.66 27.53 -20.88
N TYR A 152 10.70 28.70 -20.24
CA TYR A 152 10.39 29.96 -20.85
C TYR A 152 11.56 30.95 -20.63
N LYS A 153 12.33 31.21 -21.66
CA LYS A 153 13.55 32.03 -21.60
C LYS A 153 14.50 31.56 -20.48
N ASN A 154 14.57 32.30 -19.40
CA ASN A 154 15.47 32.07 -18.28
C ASN A 154 14.77 31.31 -17.12
N LEU A 155 13.49 31.04 -17.24
CA LEU A 155 12.69 30.39 -16.20
C LEU A 155 12.37 28.96 -16.63
N SER A 156 12.58 28.01 -15.73
CA SER A 156 12.20 26.61 -15.91
C SER A 156 11.31 26.16 -14.76
N LEU A 157 10.20 25.50 -15.07
CA LEU A 157 9.30 24.87 -14.12
C LEU A 157 9.23 23.38 -14.45
N SER A 158 9.47 22.52 -13.47
CA SER A 158 9.29 21.08 -13.61
C SER A 158 8.50 20.53 -12.45
N PHE A 159 7.61 19.55 -12.71
CA PHE A 159 6.91 18.83 -11.66
C PHE A 159 6.61 17.39 -12.06
N LEU A 160 6.48 16.53 -11.04
CA LEU A 160 6.12 15.12 -11.18
C LEU A 160 4.84 14.83 -10.40
N TRP A 161 3.83 14.36 -11.12
CA TRP A 161 2.72 13.62 -10.55
C TRP A 161 3.05 12.12 -10.55
N ASP A 162 2.90 11.51 -9.40
CA ASP A 162 3.04 10.09 -9.19
C ASP A 162 1.69 9.56 -8.70
N ILE A 163 1.16 8.55 -9.38
CA ILE A 163 -0.20 8.08 -9.23
C ILE A 163 -0.17 6.56 -9.09
N ARG A 164 -0.85 6.07 -8.07
CA ARG A 164 -1.11 4.65 -7.87
C ARG A 164 -2.62 4.44 -7.86
N ILE A 165 -3.08 3.50 -8.65
CA ILE A 165 -4.49 3.11 -8.70
C ILE A 165 -4.61 1.67 -8.22
N GLY A 166 -5.54 1.47 -7.29
CA GLY A 166 -5.81 0.15 -6.71
C GLY A 166 -4.72 -0.34 -5.74
N GLY A 167 -4.89 -1.57 -5.35
CA GLY A 167 -4.13 -2.21 -4.29
C GLY A 167 -4.66 -1.82 -2.91
N ASP A 168 -4.82 -2.82 -2.06
CA ASP A 168 -5.33 -2.63 -0.71
C ASP A 168 -4.21 -2.36 0.29
N ILE A 169 -4.56 -1.67 1.37
CA ILE A 169 -3.69 -1.43 2.52
C ILE A 169 -4.37 -1.94 3.77
N TYR A 170 -3.68 -2.77 4.53
CA TYR A 170 -4.10 -3.10 5.89
C TYR A 170 -3.62 -2.02 6.86
N ASN A 171 -4.56 -1.28 7.44
CA ASN A 171 -4.32 -0.19 8.39
C ASN A 171 -4.24 -0.73 9.83
N ALA A 172 -3.09 -1.32 10.19
CA ALA A 172 -2.88 -1.82 11.55
C ALA A 172 -2.70 -0.68 12.56
N THR A 173 -2.32 0.50 12.10
CA THR A 173 -2.27 1.71 12.92
C THR A 173 -3.66 2.03 13.45
N GLU A 174 -4.68 2.04 12.58
CA GLU A 174 -6.08 2.24 12.99
C GLU A 174 -6.58 1.11 13.89
N ASN A 175 -6.23 -0.16 13.60
CA ASN A 175 -6.53 -1.28 14.48
C ASN A 175 -5.95 -1.09 15.89
N ALA A 176 -4.70 -0.62 16.00
CA ALA A 176 -4.05 -0.31 17.27
C ALA A 176 -4.74 0.86 18.01
N LEU A 177 -5.18 1.89 17.29
CA LEU A 177 -5.95 3.01 17.86
C LEU A 177 -7.31 2.55 18.39
N VAL A 178 -8.01 1.69 17.65
CA VAL A 178 -9.27 1.06 18.13
C VAL A 178 -9.04 0.28 19.41
N ARG A 179 -8.02 -0.57 19.46
CA ARG A 179 -7.65 -1.35 20.64
C ARG A 179 -7.38 -0.47 21.86
N SER A 180 -6.78 0.69 21.63
CA SER A 180 -6.43 1.65 22.69
C SER A 180 -7.57 2.61 23.03
N GLY A 181 -8.69 2.56 22.30
CA GLY A 181 -9.83 3.47 22.47
C GLY A 181 -9.54 4.91 22.01
N LEU A 182 -8.55 5.09 21.15
CA LEU A 182 -8.12 6.40 20.63
C LEU A 182 -8.67 6.69 19.22
N SER A 183 -9.27 5.69 18.56
CA SER A 183 -9.89 5.86 17.25
C SER A 183 -11.28 6.49 17.36
N THR A 184 -11.65 7.28 16.37
CA THR A 184 -13.01 7.79 16.17
C THR A 184 -14.04 6.66 15.96
N LYS A 185 -13.62 5.49 15.49
CA LYS A 185 -14.45 4.27 15.37
C LYS A 185 -14.93 3.74 16.74
N THR A 186 -14.45 4.29 17.85
CA THR A 186 -14.86 3.91 19.21
C THR A 186 -15.71 4.98 19.90
N LEU A 187 -16.23 5.96 19.17
CA LEU A 187 -17.03 7.05 19.74
C LEU A 187 -18.38 6.59 20.28
N ASP A 188 -18.92 5.49 19.78
CA ASP A 188 -20.15 4.85 20.23
C ASP A 188 -19.95 3.88 21.41
N ARG A 189 -18.76 3.86 22.02
CA ARG A 189 -18.52 3.10 23.25
C ARG A 189 -19.49 3.52 24.35
N GLY A 190 -19.98 2.50 25.08
CA GLY A 190 -21.03 2.68 26.08
C GLY A 190 -22.45 2.58 25.54
N GLN A 191 -22.62 2.53 24.22
CA GLN A 191 -23.88 2.17 23.58
C GLN A 191 -24.04 0.64 23.53
N SER A 192 -25.22 0.19 23.12
CA SER A 192 -25.48 -1.23 22.88
C SER A 192 -26.07 -1.41 21.48
N VAL A 193 -25.76 -2.55 20.86
CA VAL A 193 -26.20 -2.90 19.51
C VAL A 193 -26.72 -4.33 19.47
N ILE A 194 -27.70 -4.59 18.61
CA ILE A 194 -28.09 -5.95 18.21
C ILE A 194 -27.44 -6.19 16.84
N PHE A 195 -26.54 -7.17 16.79
CA PHE A 195 -25.91 -7.54 15.50
C PHE A 195 -26.91 -8.28 14.63
N ASP A 196 -27.00 -7.88 13.36
CA ASP A 196 -27.75 -8.60 12.35
C ASP A 196 -27.02 -9.91 11.98
N GLY A 197 -27.51 -11.01 12.53
CA GLY A 197 -26.90 -12.32 12.40
C GLY A 197 -27.68 -13.38 13.15
N ILE A 198 -27.21 -14.63 13.08
CA ILE A 198 -27.82 -15.77 13.74
C ILE A 198 -26.91 -16.30 14.83
N ILE A 199 -27.51 -16.72 15.93
CA ILE A 199 -26.79 -17.43 17.01
C ILE A 199 -26.37 -18.81 16.48
N ALA A 200 -25.07 -19.07 16.44
CA ALA A 200 -24.51 -20.27 15.79
C ALA A 200 -25.03 -21.58 16.37
N SER A 201 -25.32 -21.62 17.68
CA SER A 201 -25.82 -22.82 18.37
C SER A 201 -27.29 -23.12 18.12
N THR A 202 -28.11 -22.11 17.80
CA THR A 202 -29.57 -22.27 17.66
C THR A 202 -30.05 -22.13 16.21
N GLY A 203 -29.26 -21.45 15.36
CA GLY A 203 -29.64 -21.08 14.00
C GLY A 203 -30.71 -19.99 13.92
N LEU A 204 -31.09 -19.35 15.05
CA LEU A 204 -32.12 -18.33 15.11
C LEU A 204 -31.50 -16.91 15.03
N PRO A 205 -32.23 -15.94 14.47
CA PRO A 205 -31.84 -14.54 14.47
C PRO A 205 -31.58 -14.03 15.90
N SER A 206 -30.56 -13.20 16.07
CA SER A 206 -30.23 -12.63 17.37
C SER A 206 -31.16 -11.46 17.70
N THR A 207 -31.67 -11.47 18.93
CA THR A 207 -32.34 -10.33 19.55
C THR A 207 -31.56 -9.79 20.75
N ILE A 208 -30.31 -10.26 20.92
CA ILE A 208 -29.48 -9.95 22.08
C ILE A 208 -28.80 -8.60 21.86
N SER A 209 -29.09 -7.66 22.75
CA SER A 209 -28.39 -6.37 22.79
C SER A 209 -27.08 -6.52 23.53
N VAL A 210 -25.96 -6.20 22.89
CA VAL A 210 -24.62 -6.32 23.45
C VAL A 210 -23.96 -4.96 23.60
N PRO A 211 -23.25 -4.69 24.72
CA PRO A 211 -22.60 -3.40 24.93
C PRO A 211 -21.33 -3.27 24.06
N LEU A 212 -21.15 -2.11 23.45
CA LEU A 212 -19.93 -1.71 22.76
C LEU A 212 -18.90 -1.19 23.79
N ASN A 213 -18.37 -2.10 24.55
CA ASN A 213 -17.44 -1.82 25.65
C ASN A 213 -15.99 -2.11 25.26
N GLN A 214 -15.06 -1.97 26.19
CA GLN A 214 -13.65 -2.24 25.99
C GLN A 214 -13.41 -3.65 25.44
N ASN A 215 -14.09 -4.68 25.98
CA ASN A 215 -13.93 -6.06 25.52
C ASN A 215 -14.34 -6.22 24.05
N TYR A 216 -15.44 -5.56 23.62
CA TYR A 216 -15.86 -5.56 22.23
C TYR A 216 -14.78 -5.02 21.30
N TYR A 217 -14.26 -3.82 21.60
CA TYR A 217 -13.25 -3.19 20.72
C TYR A 217 -11.91 -3.92 20.75
N GLN A 218 -11.46 -4.38 21.90
CA GLN A 218 -10.15 -5.02 22.04
C GLN A 218 -10.09 -6.45 21.52
N ASN A 219 -11.18 -7.22 21.58
CA ASN A 219 -11.14 -8.65 21.30
C ASN A 219 -12.03 -9.07 20.12
N ILE A 220 -13.12 -8.34 19.84
CA ILE A 220 -14.11 -8.75 18.83
C ILE A 220 -14.00 -7.91 17.58
N TYR A 221 -14.08 -6.58 17.71
CA TYR A 221 -14.03 -5.68 16.56
C TYR A 221 -12.65 -5.68 15.88
N ARG A 222 -11.58 -5.55 16.65
CA ARG A 222 -10.23 -5.60 16.08
C ARG A 222 -9.88 -6.95 15.43
N GLY A 223 -10.48 -8.04 15.88
CA GLY A 223 -10.32 -9.36 15.28
C GLY A 223 -10.96 -9.49 13.89
N ASN A 224 -11.78 -8.53 13.48
CA ASN A 224 -12.25 -8.42 12.09
C ASN A 224 -11.28 -7.54 11.29
N ALA A 225 -10.13 -8.09 10.90
CA ALA A 225 -9.10 -7.35 10.17
C ALA A 225 -9.60 -6.78 8.85
N GLN A 226 -10.60 -7.39 8.22
CA GLN A 226 -11.22 -6.87 6.99
C GLN A 226 -11.75 -5.44 7.18
N ALA A 227 -12.20 -5.06 8.39
CA ALA A 227 -12.67 -3.71 8.70
C ALA A 227 -11.58 -2.62 8.65
N PHE A 228 -10.32 -3.04 8.54
CA PHE A 228 -9.14 -2.19 8.48
C PHE A 228 -8.39 -2.33 7.14
N VAL A 229 -8.99 -3.00 6.17
CA VAL A 229 -8.47 -3.04 4.79
C VAL A 229 -9.10 -1.88 4.03
N GLU A 230 -8.27 -1.03 3.47
CA GLU A 230 -8.65 0.22 2.81
C GLU A 230 -8.04 0.31 1.41
N ASP A 231 -8.66 1.12 0.55
CA ASP A 231 -8.14 1.40 -0.80
C ASP A 231 -6.79 2.13 -0.72
N GLY A 232 -5.80 1.59 -1.41
CA GLY A 232 -4.45 2.14 -1.49
C GLY A 232 -4.24 3.10 -2.67
N THR A 233 -5.29 3.58 -3.30
CA THR A 233 -5.22 4.56 -4.39
C THR A 233 -4.74 5.92 -3.89
N TRP A 234 -3.78 6.51 -4.59
CA TRP A 234 -3.33 7.87 -4.30
C TRP A 234 -2.81 8.60 -5.53
N TYR A 235 -2.84 9.95 -5.44
CA TYR A 235 -2.26 10.90 -6.39
C TYR A 235 -1.33 11.82 -5.60
N ARG A 236 -0.04 11.85 -5.96
CA ARG A 236 0.99 12.59 -5.22
C ARG A 236 1.76 13.54 -6.12
N LEU A 237 1.84 14.80 -5.73
CA LEU A 237 2.76 15.76 -6.32
C LEU A 237 4.13 15.62 -5.64
N ARG A 238 5.00 14.81 -6.27
CA ARG A 238 6.30 14.42 -5.72
C ARG A 238 7.25 15.60 -5.58
N TYR A 239 7.33 16.39 -6.61
CA TYR A 239 8.10 17.63 -6.56
C TYR A 239 7.53 18.68 -7.50
N VAL A 240 7.85 19.93 -7.16
CA VAL A 240 7.78 21.09 -8.07
C VAL A 240 9.08 21.83 -7.93
N THR A 241 9.78 22.00 -9.03
CA THR A 241 11.07 22.71 -9.10
C THR A 241 10.95 23.92 -9.97
N LEU A 242 11.27 25.08 -9.45
CA LEU A 242 11.40 26.34 -10.19
C LEU A 242 12.87 26.71 -10.26
N THR A 243 13.37 26.93 -11.45
CA THR A 243 14.76 27.33 -11.69
C THR A 243 14.81 28.64 -12.47
N TYR A 244 15.57 29.60 -11.99
CA TYR A 244 15.81 30.87 -12.67
C TYR A 244 17.29 31.04 -12.98
N ARG A 245 17.61 31.17 -14.28
CA ARG A 245 18.97 31.47 -14.74
C ARG A 245 19.10 32.97 -14.90
N VAL A 246 19.96 33.57 -14.07
CA VAL A 246 20.21 35.02 -14.14
C VAL A 246 20.87 35.37 -15.49
N PRO A 247 20.37 36.37 -16.23
CA PRO A 247 21.01 36.80 -17.49
C PRO A 247 22.48 37.15 -17.26
N GLN A 248 23.31 36.84 -18.27
CA GLN A 248 24.76 36.96 -18.16
C GLN A 248 25.23 38.42 -18.00
N ARG A 249 24.61 39.38 -18.73
CA ARG A 249 25.02 40.79 -18.73
C ARG A 249 25.29 41.42 -17.35
N PRO A 250 24.44 41.30 -16.33
CA PRO A 250 24.73 41.86 -15.00
C PRO A 250 25.84 41.11 -14.25
N LEU A 251 26.19 39.87 -14.67
CA LEU A 251 27.16 39.00 -13.99
C LEU A 251 28.59 39.22 -14.49
N GLU A 252 28.76 39.63 -15.73
CA GLU A 252 30.06 39.80 -16.40
C GLU A 252 30.99 40.75 -15.63
N ARG A 253 30.46 41.84 -15.09
CA ARG A 253 31.23 42.80 -14.31
C ARG A 253 31.84 42.24 -13.01
N TYR A 254 31.36 41.06 -12.57
CA TYR A 254 31.87 40.38 -11.38
C TYR A 254 32.70 39.14 -11.74
N GLY A 255 32.97 38.90 -13.01
CA GLY A 255 33.71 37.71 -13.51
C GLY A 255 32.91 36.40 -13.41
N ILE A 256 31.58 36.50 -13.21
CA ILE A 256 30.70 35.35 -13.08
C ILE A 256 30.14 34.98 -14.42
N LYS A 257 30.35 33.72 -14.87
CA LYS A 257 29.88 33.19 -16.15
C LYS A 257 28.44 32.74 -16.13
N GLY A 258 27.90 32.40 -14.93
CA GLY A 258 26.52 32.00 -14.79
C GLY A 258 26.07 31.90 -13.33
N LEU A 259 24.81 32.19 -13.08
CA LEU A 259 24.17 32.05 -11.79
C LEU A 259 22.79 31.44 -12.01
N GLU A 260 22.54 30.33 -11.30
CA GLU A 260 21.26 29.63 -11.32
C GLU A 260 20.70 29.55 -9.89
N LEU A 261 19.46 29.96 -9.75
CA LEU A 261 18.70 29.88 -8.51
C LEU A 261 17.62 28.80 -8.68
N THR A 262 17.55 27.88 -7.73
CA THR A 262 16.57 26.79 -7.75
C THR A 262 15.81 26.76 -6.45
N ALA A 263 14.48 26.57 -6.55
CA ALA A 263 13.60 26.27 -5.43
C ALA A 263 12.81 24.99 -5.74
N THR A 264 12.86 24.03 -4.85
CA THR A 264 12.14 22.76 -4.98
C THR A 264 11.28 22.50 -3.76
N GLY A 265 10.01 22.23 -4.00
CA GLY A 265 9.12 21.67 -2.98
C GLY A 265 8.91 20.18 -3.23
N ARG A 266 8.95 19.36 -2.19
CA ARG A 266 8.77 17.90 -2.27
C ARG A 266 7.56 17.43 -1.49
N ASN A 267 6.87 16.40 -2.00
CA ASN A 267 5.66 15.80 -1.40
C ASN A 267 4.60 16.83 -1.04
N LEU A 268 4.36 17.81 -1.93
CA LEU A 268 3.55 18.99 -1.64
C LEU A 268 2.07 18.66 -1.47
N LEU A 269 1.54 17.76 -2.30
CA LEU A 269 0.13 17.38 -2.30
C LEU A 269 -0.02 15.86 -2.30
N LEU A 270 -1.00 15.38 -1.56
CA LEU A 270 -1.44 14.00 -1.54
C LEU A 270 -2.97 13.98 -1.55
N PHE A 271 -3.55 13.25 -2.49
CA PHE A 271 -4.99 12.96 -2.55
C PHE A 271 -5.17 11.46 -2.47
N THR A 272 -5.91 11.00 -1.46
CA THR A 272 -6.18 9.58 -1.20
C THR A 272 -7.45 9.44 -0.38
N ASN A 273 -8.10 8.29 -0.47
CA ASN A 273 -9.20 7.88 0.42
C ASN A 273 -8.70 7.08 1.63
N TYR A 274 -7.41 6.76 1.68
CA TYR A 274 -6.80 6.07 2.81
C TYR A 274 -6.92 6.91 4.09
N SER A 275 -7.45 6.32 5.16
CA SER A 275 -7.72 7.04 6.41
C SER A 275 -6.48 7.27 7.29
N GLY A 276 -5.41 6.53 7.04
CA GLY A 276 -4.13 6.67 7.74
C GLY A 276 -3.33 7.89 7.30
N VAL A 277 -2.16 8.06 7.87
CA VAL A 277 -1.33 9.26 7.66
C VAL A 277 -0.71 9.35 6.27
N ASP A 278 -0.39 8.20 5.67
CA ASP A 278 0.22 8.12 4.34
C ASP A 278 0.04 6.70 3.75
N PRO A 279 -0.57 6.53 2.57
CA PRO A 279 -0.80 5.22 1.94
C PRO A 279 0.49 4.52 1.47
N GLU A 280 1.63 5.21 1.41
CA GLU A 280 2.93 4.60 1.09
C GLU A 280 3.65 4.04 2.32
N VAL A 281 3.14 4.31 3.52
CA VAL A 281 3.71 3.76 4.75
C VAL A 281 3.56 2.25 4.74
N SER A 282 4.66 1.57 5.00
CA SER A 282 4.71 0.13 5.18
C SER A 282 5.31 -0.20 6.53
N SER A 283 4.93 -1.32 7.12
CA SER A 283 5.55 -1.79 8.37
C SER A 283 7.07 -1.88 8.16
N GLY A 284 7.81 -1.14 8.95
CA GLY A 284 9.26 -0.96 8.82
C GLY A 284 10.06 -2.20 9.16
N GLY A 285 9.99 -3.17 8.34
CA GLY A 285 10.75 -4.39 8.40
C GLY A 285 10.45 -5.13 7.13
N SER A 286 11.48 -5.33 6.38
CA SER A 286 11.42 -6.24 5.28
C SER A 286 11.26 -7.64 5.81
N GLY A 287 10.39 -8.14 6.50
CA GLY A 287 10.29 -9.53 6.93
C GLY A 287 11.33 -10.50 6.29
N VAL A 288 11.34 -11.73 6.54
CA VAL A 288 12.29 -12.69 5.95
C VAL A 288 12.34 -12.62 4.41
N ALA A 289 11.27 -12.17 3.77
CA ALA A 289 11.12 -12.12 2.32
C ALA A 289 11.26 -10.71 1.69
N GLY A 290 11.79 -9.72 2.40
CA GLY A 290 12.09 -8.38 1.85
C GLY A 290 10.85 -7.51 1.61
N THR A 291 10.18 -7.58 0.48
CA THR A 291 9.05 -6.71 0.10
C THR A 291 7.71 -7.07 0.76
N GLY A 292 7.71 -8.03 1.67
CA GLY A 292 6.49 -8.59 2.27
C GLY A 292 5.66 -7.62 3.11
N SER A 293 6.20 -6.48 3.48
CA SER A 293 5.52 -5.48 4.31
C SER A 293 4.81 -4.37 3.52
N MET A 294 5.00 -4.28 2.20
CA MET A 294 4.33 -3.28 1.37
C MET A 294 2.80 -3.39 1.51
N GLY A 295 2.10 -2.28 1.71
CA GLY A 295 0.66 -2.27 1.95
C GLY A 295 0.23 -2.78 3.34
N MET A 296 1.15 -2.87 4.29
CA MET A 296 0.88 -3.22 5.68
C MET A 296 1.32 -2.03 6.55
N ASP A 297 0.41 -1.10 6.82
CA ASP A 297 0.71 0.04 7.68
C ASP A 297 0.67 -0.38 9.15
N ASN A 298 1.78 -0.24 9.86
CA ASN A 298 1.90 -0.56 11.28
C ASN A 298 2.73 0.50 12.00
N LEU A 299 2.08 1.61 12.39
CA LEU A 299 2.69 2.72 13.13
C LEU A 299 3.91 3.33 12.40
N GLY A 300 3.89 3.30 11.07
CA GLY A 300 4.97 3.81 10.25
C GLY A 300 5.03 5.34 10.24
N VAL A 301 6.21 5.88 9.95
CA VAL A 301 6.41 7.33 9.85
C VAL A 301 6.08 7.78 8.42
N PRO A 302 5.19 8.76 8.25
CA PRO A 302 4.84 9.27 6.92
C PRO A 302 6.01 9.99 6.25
N GLY A 303 5.94 10.06 4.91
CA GLY A 303 6.86 10.87 4.12
C GLY A 303 6.79 12.35 4.50
N THR A 304 7.94 13.01 4.57
CA THR A 304 8.03 14.43 4.95
C THR A 304 7.81 15.34 3.73
N ARG A 305 7.20 16.51 3.96
CA ARG A 305 7.25 17.63 3.03
C ARG A 305 8.57 18.39 3.24
N GLY A 306 9.20 18.79 2.14
CA GLY A 306 10.47 19.49 2.19
C GLY A 306 10.52 20.63 1.19
N PHE A 307 11.36 21.62 1.51
CA PHE A 307 11.71 22.70 0.59
C PHE A 307 13.22 22.81 0.51
N ASP A 308 13.76 22.80 -0.70
CA ASP A 308 15.18 22.94 -0.96
C ASP A 308 15.41 24.21 -1.77
N PHE A 309 16.43 24.95 -1.41
CA PHE A 309 16.90 26.13 -2.16
C PHE A 309 18.32 25.92 -2.58
N GLY A 310 18.57 26.07 -3.86
CA GLY A 310 19.88 25.87 -4.47
C GLY A 310 20.40 27.14 -5.15
N LEU A 311 21.70 27.36 -5.04
CA LEU A 311 22.42 28.37 -5.78
C LEU A 311 23.61 27.68 -6.47
N ARG A 312 23.69 27.82 -7.79
CA ARG A 312 24.82 27.31 -8.59
C ARG A 312 25.52 28.51 -9.24
N LEU A 313 26.80 28.63 -8.96
CA LEU A 313 27.66 29.66 -9.49
C LEU A 313 28.66 29.05 -10.48
N HIS A 314 28.80 29.62 -11.66
CA HIS A 314 29.81 29.28 -12.65
C HIS A 314 30.81 30.42 -12.73
N LEU A 315 32.09 30.19 -12.44
CA LEU A 315 33.21 31.13 -12.45
C LEU A 315 34.03 31.03 -13.72
#